data_dbbc9bc57550aed1d7a87f4129853a92
#
_entry.id   dbbc9bc57550aed1d7a87f4129853a92
#
_cell.length_a   1.000
_cell.length_b   1.000
_cell.length_c   1.000
_cell.angle_alpha   90.00
_cell.angle_beta   90.00
_cell.angle_gamma   90.00
#
_symmetry.space_group_name_H-M   'P 1'
#
loop_
_entity.id
_entity.type
_entity.pdbx_description
1 polymer ?
#
loop_
_entity_poly.entity_id
_entity_poly.type
_entity_poly.pdbx_seq_one_letter_code
_entity_poly.pdbx_strand_id
1 'polypeptide(L)'
;GGERRRLALCRLLLQEPEILLLDEPTNHLDAESVEWLEHHLQQYKGTVIAVTHDRYFLDNVAGWILELDRGEGIPWQGNYSSWLEQKSKRLEQEEKTESKRKKTLERELEWVRMSPKARHAKSKARLAAYDKMVNEETKEKEERLELFIPPGPRLGTNVIDFEHVNKGFGDRLLIEDLTFKLPQAGVVGIIGPNGSGKTTLLRLLTGELQP
;
A
#
# COMPACT_ATOMS: atom_id res chain seq x y z
N GLY A 1 6.86 22.37 -6.73
CA GLY A 1 6.42 21.10 -7.37
C GLY A 1 4.92 20.88 -7.27
N GLY A 2 4.32 20.89 -6.09
CA GLY A 2 2.91 20.54 -5.85
C GLY A 2 1.89 21.46 -6.53
N GLU A 3 2.11 22.77 -6.54
CA GLU A 3 1.20 23.73 -7.18
C GLU A 3 1.09 23.53 -8.70
N ARG A 4 2.19 23.19 -9.38
CA ARG A 4 2.16 22.91 -10.81
C ARG A 4 1.36 21.65 -11.13
N ARG A 5 1.47 20.61 -10.30
CA ARG A 5 0.68 19.37 -10.45
C ARG A 5 -0.80 19.64 -10.21
N ARG A 6 -1.12 20.42 -9.18
CA ARG A 6 -2.49 20.84 -8.89
C ARG A 6 -3.12 21.58 -10.08
N LEU A 7 -2.39 22.53 -10.65
CA LEU A 7 -2.84 23.28 -11.82
C LEU A 7 -3.04 22.36 -13.05
N ALA A 8 -2.13 21.41 -13.28
CA ALA A 8 -2.25 20.44 -14.37
C ALA A 8 -3.47 19.53 -14.19
N LEU A 9 -3.71 19.06 -12.97
CA LEU A 9 -4.87 18.25 -12.62
C LEU A 9 -6.16 19.03 -12.81
N CYS A 10 -6.25 20.26 -12.30
CA CYS A 10 -7.43 21.13 -12.52
C CYS A 10 -7.71 21.36 -14.00
N ARG A 11 -6.67 21.63 -14.80
CA ARG A 11 -6.81 21.81 -16.25
C ARG A 11 -7.34 20.54 -16.94
N LEU A 12 -6.89 19.36 -16.51
CA LEU A 12 -7.35 18.08 -17.05
C LEU A 12 -8.81 17.82 -16.68
N LEU A 13 -9.19 18.05 -15.43
CA LEU A 13 -10.55 17.84 -14.94
C LEU A 13 -11.56 18.80 -15.60
N LEU A 14 -11.16 20.04 -15.89
CA LEU A 14 -11.98 21.02 -16.59
C LEU A 14 -12.28 20.64 -18.07
N GLN A 15 -11.52 19.72 -18.65
CA GLN A 15 -11.77 19.22 -20.00
C GLN A 15 -12.86 18.14 -20.05
N GLU A 16 -13.25 17.60 -18.89
CA GLU A 16 -14.26 16.54 -18.72
C GLU A 16 -14.12 15.39 -19.74
N PRO A 17 -12.94 14.76 -19.90
CA PRO A 17 -12.77 13.67 -20.86
C PRO A 17 -13.66 12.47 -20.50
N GLU A 18 -14.11 11.70 -21.48
CA GLU A 18 -14.91 10.48 -21.25
C GLU A 18 -14.14 9.42 -20.45
N ILE A 19 -12.81 9.35 -20.62
CA ILE A 19 -11.91 8.47 -19.88
C ILE A 19 -10.80 9.29 -19.26
N LEU A 20 -10.67 9.22 -17.95
CA LEU A 20 -9.66 9.92 -17.16
C LEU A 20 -8.64 8.91 -16.61
N LEU A 21 -7.37 9.07 -16.97
CA LEU A 21 -6.26 8.24 -16.49
C LEU A 21 -5.43 9.04 -15.51
N LEU A 22 -5.32 8.55 -14.28
CA LEU A 22 -4.58 9.20 -13.19
C LEU A 22 -3.51 8.26 -12.66
N ASP A 23 -2.28 8.77 -12.58
CA ASP A 23 -1.14 8.07 -11.98
C ASP A 23 -0.69 8.83 -10.72
N GLU A 24 -0.84 8.18 -9.56
CA GLU A 24 -0.55 8.73 -8.24
C GLU A 24 -1.14 10.16 -8.05
N PRO A 25 -2.48 10.33 -8.19
CA PRO A 25 -3.08 11.66 -8.20
C PRO A 25 -3.00 12.39 -6.85
N THR A 26 -2.91 11.67 -5.73
CA THR A 26 -2.83 12.22 -4.38
C THR A 26 -1.42 12.67 -4.00
N ASN A 27 -0.40 12.24 -4.73
CA ASN A 27 0.99 12.58 -4.42
C ASN A 27 1.24 14.09 -4.48
N HIS A 28 1.81 14.62 -3.41
CA HIS A 28 2.13 16.04 -3.19
C HIS A 28 0.94 16.98 -3.06
N LEU A 29 -0.27 16.44 -2.93
CA LEU A 29 -1.43 17.21 -2.52
C LEU A 29 -1.48 17.34 -1.00
N ASP A 30 -2.08 18.40 -0.50
CA ASP A 30 -2.46 18.51 0.91
C ASP A 30 -3.82 17.85 1.15
N ALA A 31 -4.16 17.61 2.41
CA ALA A 31 -5.37 16.88 2.78
C ALA A 31 -6.65 17.50 2.19
N GLU A 32 -6.75 18.83 2.19
CA GLU A 32 -7.89 19.57 1.63
C GLU A 32 -8.02 19.35 0.12
N SER A 33 -6.89 19.34 -0.60
CA SER A 33 -6.88 19.10 -2.05
C SER A 33 -7.22 17.65 -2.40
N VAL A 34 -6.82 16.68 -1.54
CA VAL A 34 -7.20 15.27 -1.71
C VAL A 34 -8.70 15.11 -1.50
N GLU A 35 -9.26 15.64 -0.42
CA GLU A 35 -10.69 15.60 -0.14
C GLU A 35 -11.52 16.23 -1.26
N TRP A 36 -11.09 17.38 -1.78
CA TRP A 36 -11.72 18.00 -2.92
C TRP A 36 -11.69 17.10 -4.17
N LEU A 37 -10.55 16.45 -4.44
CA LEU A 37 -10.39 15.53 -5.57
C LEU A 37 -11.31 14.31 -5.43
N GLU A 38 -11.38 13.71 -4.23
CA GLU A 38 -12.28 12.59 -3.93
C GLU A 38 -13.73 12.95 -4.24
N HIS A 39 -14.21 14.07 -3.72
CA HIS A 39 -15.58 14.54 -4.00
C HIS A 39 -15.83 14.81 -5.48
N HIS A 40 -14.87 15.39 -6.18
CA HIS A 40 -14.99 15.64 -7.61
C HIS A 40 -15.08 14.34 -8.40
N LEU A 41 -14.24 13.35 -8.10
CA LEU A 41 -14.22 12.06 -8.79
C LEU A 41 -15.45 11.19 -8.49
N GLN A 42 -16.01 11.27 -7.29
CA GLN A 42 -17.28 10.60 -6.96
C GLN A 42 -18.46 11.08 -7.83
N GLN A 43 -18.41 12.33 -8.27
CA GLN A 43 -19.45 12.96 -9.12
C GLN A 43 -19.09 12.95 -10.61
N TYR A 44 -17.92 12.41 -10.96
CA TYR A 44 -17.42 12.41 -12.33
C TYR A 44 -18.28 11.52 -13.24
N LYS A 45 -18.73 12.07 -14.37
CA LYS A 45 -19.64 11.36 -15.30
C LYS A 45 -18.92 10.35 -16.21
N GLY A 46 -17.64 10.53 -16.45
CA GLY A 46 -16.82 9.65 -17.26
C GLY A 46 -16.25 8.47 -16.49
N THR A 47 -15.48 7.64 -17.18
CA THR A 47 -14.74 6.52 -16.56
C THR A 47 -13.40 7.01 -16.00
N VAL A 48 -13.11 6.69 -14.75
CA VAL A 48 -11.84 7.02 -14.10
C VAL A 48 -11.04 5.75 -13.86
N ILE A 49 -9.78 5.75 -14.29
CA ILE A 49 -8.80 4.72 -13.99
C ILE A 49 -7.67 5.39 -13.22
N ALA A 50 -7.49 5.03 -11.95
CA ALA A 50 -6.46 5.58 -11.10
C ALA A 50 -5.50 4.49 -10.63
N VAL A 51 -4.20 4.76 -10.75
CA VAL A 51 -3.13 3.95 -10.14
C VAL A 51 -2.65 4.71 -8.91
N THR A 52 -2.72 4.10 -7.73
CA THR A 52 -2.28 4.75 -6.48
C THR A 52 -2.02 3.75 -5.38
N HIS A 53 -1.17 4.15 -4.42
CA HIS A 53 -0.92 3.44 -3.17
C HIS A 53 -1.74 3.99 -1.99
N ASP A 54 -2.52 5.05 -2.22
CA ASP A 54 -3.36 5.66 -1.21
C ASP A 54 -4.65 4.87 -1.01
N ARG A 55 -4.65 4.06 0.05
CA ARG A 55 -5.80 3.19 0.39
C ARG A 55 -7.04 3.98 0.82
N TYR A 56 -6.89 5.14 1.42
CA TYR A 56 -8.02 5.99 1.83
C TYR A 56 -8.70 6.56 0.59
N PHE A 57 -7.91 7.07 -0.34
CA PHE A 57 -8.42 7.52 -1.62
C PHE A 57 -9.17 6.40 -2.38
N LEU A 58 -8.57 5.19 -2.48
CA LEU A 58 -9.23 4.04 -3.11
C LEU A 58 -10.50 3.62 -2.37
N ASP A 59 -10.54 3.73 -1.05
CA ASP A 59 -11.71 3.36 -0.26
C ASP A 59 -12.88 4.33 -0.50
N ASN A 60 -12.57 5.62 -0.69
CA ASN A 60 -13.55 6.67 -0.89
C ASN A 60 -14.06 6.77 -2.34
N VAL A 61 -13.20 6.50 -3.34
CA VAL A 61 -13.50 6.80 -4.76
C VAL A 61 -13.75 5.55 -5.59
N ALA A 62 -13.08 4.43 -5.30
CA ALA A 62 -13.13 3.26 -6.16
C ALA A 62 -14.41 2.44 -5.98
N GLY A 63 -15.07 2.11 -7.09
CA GLY A 63 -16.14 1.11 -7.14
C GLY A 63 -15.65 -0.27 -7.62
N TRP A 64 -14.45 -0.32 -8.20
CA TRP A 64 -13.77 -1.51 -8.66
C TRP A 64 -12.28 -1.41 -8.37
N ILE A 65 -11.66 -2.52 -8.00
CA ILE A 65 -10.21 -2.67 -7.84
C ILE A 65 -9.72 -3.69 -8.88
N LEU A 66 -8.71 -3.31 -9.66
CA LEU A 66 -7.97 -4.24 -10.51
C LEU A 66 -6.64 -4.56 -9.82
N GLU A 67 -6.54 -5.76 -9.29
CA GLU A 67 -5.31 -6.27 -8.69
C GLU A 67 -4.43 -6.87 -9.77
N LEU A 68 -3.16 -6.44 -9.84
CA LEU A 68 -2.14 -7.06 -10.67
C LEU A 68 -1.30 -7.98 -9.78
N ASP A 69 -1.49 -9.29 -9.92
CA ASP A 69 -0.80 -10.29 -9.12
C ASP A 69 -0.20 -11.37 -10.03
N ARG A 70 1.11 -11.61 -9.93
CA ARG A 70 1.84 -12.68 -10.64
C ARG A 70 1.57 -12.72 -12.15
N GLY A 71 1.44 -11.54 -12.77
CA GLY A 71 1.18 -11.40 -14.20
C GLY A 71 -0.28 -11.54 -14.61
N GLU A 72 -1.18 -11.75 -13.65
CA GLU A 72 -2.63 -11.80 -13.87
C GLU A 72 -3.30 -10.50 -13.41
N GLY A 73 -4.34 -10.06 -14.11
CA GLY A 73 -5.21 -8.96 -13.71
C GLY A 73 -6.52 -9.51 -13.12
N ILE A 74 -6.74 -9.28 -11.83
CA ILE A 74 -7.89 -9.82 -11.11
C ILE A 74 -8.83 -8.67 -10.75
N PRO A 75 -10.01 -8.58 -11.38
CA PRO A 75 -10.99 -7.54 -11.06
C PRO A 75 -11.79 -7.91 -9.82
N TRP A 76 -11.94 -6.93 -8.92
CA TRP A 76 -12.72 -7.03 -7.69
C TRP A 76 -13.77 -5.93 -7.66
N GLN A 77 -15.00 -6.30 -7.34
CA GLN A 77 -16.07 -5.33 -7.15
C GLN A 77 -16.04 -4.76 -5.74
N GLY A 78 -16.10 -3.44 -5.62
CA GLY A 78 -16.12 -2.70 -4.38
C GLY A 78 -14.89 -1.82 -4.20
N ASN A 79 -14.78 -1.22 -3.01
CA ASN A 79 -13.70 -0.35 -2.59
C ASN A 79 -12.51 -1.13 -2.01
N TYR A 80 -11.50 -0.42 -1.53
CA TYR A 80 -10.27 -1.03 -0.98
C TYR A 80 -10.54 -1.96 0.21
N SER A 81 -11.41 -1.55 1.15
CA SER A 81 -11.76 -2.36 2.32
C SER A 81 -12.43 -3.67 1.92
N SER A 82 -13.37 -3.63 0.98
CA SER A 82 -14.04 -4.84 0.49
C SER A 82 -13.09 -5.76 -0.29
N TRP A 83 -12.16 -5.18 -1.07
CA TRP A 83 -11.10 -5.94 -1.73
C TRP A 83 -10.23 -6.68 -0.71
N LEU A 84 -9.80 -6.01 0.36
CA LEU A 84 -8.96 -6.60 1.40
C LEU A 84 -9.63 -7.81 2.07
N GLU A 85 -10.93 -7.71 2.37
CA GLU A 85 -11.71 -8.82 2.92
C GLU A 85 -11.82 -10.00 1.94
N GLN A 86 -12.12 -9.72 0.69
CA GLN A 86 -12.24 -10.73 -0.36
C GLN A 86 -10.89 -11.43 -0.62
N LYS A 87 -9.80 -10.66 -0.67
CA LYS A 87 -8.43 -11.19 -0.80
C LYS A 87 -8.06 -12.08 0.38
N SER A 88 -8.36 -11.66 1.61
CA SER A 88 -8.11 -12.47 2.80
C SER A 88 -8.82 -13.82 2.76
N LYS A 89 -10.11 -13.83 2.41
CA LYS A 89 -10.90 -15.05 2.26
C LYS A 89 -10.34 -15.98 1.17
N ARG A 90 -9.91 -15.40 0.03
CA ARG A 90 -9.28 -16.15 -1.06
C ARG A 90 -7.98 -16.80 -0.61
N LEU A 91 -7.10 -16.06 0.06
CA LEU A 91 -5.83 -16.58 0.58
C LEU A 91 -6.04 -17.72 1.59
N GLU A 92 -7.01 -17.60 2.49
CA GLU A 92 -7.38 -18.69 3.41
C GLU A 92 -7.85 -19.95 2.68
N GLN A 93 -8.64 -19.78 1.62
CA GLN A 93 -9.09 -20.92 0.81
C GLN A 93 -7.94 -21.57 0.04
N GLU A 94 -7.05 -20.78 -0.54
CA GLU A 94 -5.85 -21.27 -1.24
C GLU A 94 -4.95 -22.03 -0.26
N GLU A 95 -4.71 -21.51 0.95
CA GLU A 95 -3.90 -22.19 1.98
C GLU A 95 -4.52 -23.51 2.44
N LYS A 96 -5.85 -23.55 2.65
CA LYS A 96 -6.57 -24.78 2.99
C LYS A 96 -6.46 -25.83 1.87
N THR A 97 -6.55 -25.38 0.62
CA THR A 97 -6.47 -26.25 -0.56
C THR A 97 -5.06 -26.80 -0.74
N GLU A 98 -4.05 -25.96 -0.56
CA GLU A 98 -2.64 -26.35 -0.64
C GLU A 98 -2.24 -27.30 0.49
N SER A 99 -2.70 -27.07 1.71
CA SER A 99 -2.48 -27.96 2.84
C SER A 99 -3.10 -29.35 2.58
N LYS A 100 -4.31 -29.42 2.00
CA LYS A 100 -4.94 -30.68 1.60
C LYS A 100 -4.16 -31.37 0.48
N ARG A 101 -3.69 -30.59 -0.50
CA ARG A 101 -2.86 -31.09 -1.61
C ARG A 101 -1.55 -31.69 -1.11
N LYS A 102 -0.82 -31.00 -0.21
CA LYS A 102 0.39 -31.50 0.44
C LYS A 102 0.16 -32.84 1.14
N LYS A 103 -0.87 -32.92 1.98
CA LYS A 103 -1.22 -34.18 2.69
C LYS A 103 -1.58 -35.31 1.73
N THR A 104 -2.18 -35.00 0.59
CA THR A 104 -2.48 -35.99 -0.43
C THR A 104 -1.22 -36.44 -1.14
N LEU A 105 -0.34 -35.51 -1.51
CA LEU A 105 0.94 -35.79 -2.15
C LEU A 105 1.84 -36.65 -1.26
N GLU A 106 1.92 -36.35 0.04
CA GLU A 106 2.67 -37.15 1.01
C GLU A 106 2.15 -38.59 1.09
N ARG A 107 0.81 -38.78 1.16
CA ARG A 107 0.19 -40.13 1.12
C ARG A 107 0.45 -40.87 -0.18
N GLU A 108 0.41 -40.17 -1.31
CA GLU A 108 0.71 -40.80 -2.60
C GLU A 108 2.21 -41.11 -2.74
N LEU A 109 3.09 -40.27 -2.18
CA LEU A 109 4.52 -40.52 -2.15
C LEU A 109 4.87 -41.75 -1.30
N GLU A 110 4.29 -41.89 -0.11
CA GLU A 110 4.44 -43.10 0.71
C GLU A 110 3.98 -44.35 -0.05
N TRP A 111 2.86 -44.23 -0.74
CA TRP A 111 2.35 -45.32 -1.56
C TRP A 111 3.29 -45.67 -2.73
N VAL A 112 3.89 -44.68 -3.41
CA VAL A 112 4.87 -44.90 -4.49
C VAL A 112 6.14 -45.56 -3.93
N ARG A 113 6.56 -45.27 -2.70
CA ARG A 113 7.71 -45.87 -2.01
C ARG A 113 7.49 -47.31 -1.52
N MET A 114 6.23 -47.77 -1.41
CA MET A 114 5.94 -49.15 -1.03
C MET A 114 6.51 -50.15 -2.02
N SER A 115 6.83 -51.38 -1.54
CA SER A 115 7.54 -52.43 -2.30
C SER A 115 6.82 -52.86 -3.58
N PRO A 116 7.56 -53.35 -4.59
CA PRO A 116 6.99 -53.75 -5.89
C PRO A 116 5.84 -54.77 -5.80
N LYS A 117 5.86 -55.70 -4.82
CA LYS A 117 4.81 -56.69 -4.58
C LYS A 117 3.45 -56.05 -4.21
N ALA A 118 3.44 -54.90 -3.59
CA ALA A 118 2.22 -54.14 -3.29
C ALA A 118 1.70 -53.30 -4.47
N ARG A 119 2.54 -53.10 -5.50
CA ARG A 119 2.22 -52.28 -6.68
C ARG A 119 1.49 -53.03 -7.80
N HIS A 120 1.58 -54.35 -7.85
CA HIS A 120 1.16 -55.18 -9.02
C HIS A 120 -0.33 -55.11 -9.40
N ALA A 121 -1.17 -54.41 -8.61
CA ALA A 121 -2.60 -54.28 -8.92
C ALA A 121 -3.01 -52.79 -9.18
N LYS A 122 -2.08 -51.86 -9.42
CA LYS A 122 -2.44 -50.43 -9.34
C LYS A 122 -2.16 -49.66 -10.60
N SER A 123 -3.22 -49.06 -11.09
CA SER A 123 -3.37 -48.46 -12.41
C SER A 123 -2.35 -47.39 -12.75
N LYS A 124 -1.85 -47.40 -13.99
CA LYS A 124 -1.10 -46.29 -14.63
C LYS A 124 -1.75 -44.93 -14.42
N ALA A 125 -3.08 -44.89 -14.24
CA ALA A 125 -3.84 -43.67 -13.95
C ALA A 125 -3.47 -43.00 -12.63
N ARG A 126 -3.13 -43.78 -11.58
CA ARG A 126 -2.76 -43.20 -10.27
C ARG A 126 -1.34 -42.61 -10.27
N LEU A 127 -0.41 -43.25 -11.02
CA LEU A 127 0.93 -42.67 -11.23
C LEU A 127 0.86 -41.39 -12.06
N ALA A 128 0.07 -41.39 -13.13
CA ALA A 128 -0.14 -40.18 -13.94
C ALA A 128 -0.81 -39.05 -13.15
N ALA A 129 -1.72 -39.39 -12.25
CA ALA A 129 -2.32 -38.36 -11.34
C ALA A 129 -1.31 -37.81 -10.34
N TYR A 130 -0.39 -38.63 -9.82
CA TYR A 130 0.71 -38.18 -8.97
C TYR A 130 1.66 -37.25 -9.73
N ASP A 131 2.13 -37.67 -10.93
CA ASP A 131 3.01 -36.88 -11.77
C ASP A 131 2.38 -35.50 -12.12
N LYS A 132 1.07 -35.51 -12.40
CA LYS A 132 0.33 -34.29 -12.63
C LYS A 132 0.32 -33.38 -11.39
N MET A 133 0.08 -33.91 -10.17
CA MET A 133 0.11 -33.15 -8.92
C MET A 133 1.51 -32.61 -8.58
N VAL A 134 2.57 -33.34 -8.90
CA VAL A 134 3.95 -32.88 -8.69
C VAL A 134 4.33 -31.77 -9.66
N ASN A 135 3.89 -31.87 -10.93
CA ASN A 135 4.24 -30.91 -11.99
C ASN A 135 3.31 -29.68 -12.02
N GLU A 136 2.22 -29.64 -11.25
CA GLU A 136 1.45 -28.43 -11.08
C GLU A 136 2.28 -27.45 -10.26
N GLU A 137 2.61 -26.28 -10.83
CA GLU A 137 3.34 -25.21 -10.17
C GLU A 137 2.63 -24.80 -8.87
N THR A 138 3.33 -24.91 -7.77
CA THR A 138 2.88 -24.38 -6.49
C THR A 138 3.02 -22.86 -6.57
N LYS A 139 1.91 -22.14 -6.49
CA LYS A 139 1.96 -20.67 -6.40
C LYS A 139 2.78 -20.30 -5.17
N GLU A 140 3.93 -19.66 -5.39
CA GLU A 140 4.79 -19.22 -4.29
C GLU A 140 4.01 -18.24 -3.39
N LYS A 141 4.10 -18.47 -2.09
CA LYS A 141 3.51 -17.61 -1.07
C LYS A 141 4.29 -16.30 -1.08
N GLU A 142 3.62 -15.17 -1.17
CA GLU A 142 4.27 -13.87 -0.92
C GLU A 142 4.86 -13.90 0.50
N GLU A 143 6.19 -13.92 0.60
CA GLU A 143 6.86 -13.74 1.86
C GLU A 143 6.61 -12.30 2.33
N ARG A 144 6.00 -12.15 3.50
CA ARG A 144 5.89 -10.84 4.15
C ARG A 144 7.30 -10.40 4.53
N LEU A 145 7.77 -9.36 3.89
CA LEU A 145 9.04 -8.73 4.24
C LEU A 145 8.88 -8.08 5.63
N GLU A 146 9.34 -8.75 6.68
CA GLU A 146 9.41 -8.17 8.01
C GLU A 146 10.66 -7.31 8.10
N LEU A 147 10.47 -6.00 8.03
CA LEU A 147 11.53 -5.02 8.22
C LEU A 147 11.77 -4.89 9.73
N PHE A 148 12.82 -5.52 10.23
CA PHE A 148 13.26 -5.33 11.61
C PHE A 148 14.25 -4.16 11.67
N ILE A 149 13.86 -3.06 12.33
CA ILE A 149 14.73 -1.94 12.65
C ILE A 149 15.14 -2.08 14.10
N PRO A 150 16.42 -2.38 14.40
CA PRO A 150 16.85 -2.51 15.79
C PRO A 150 16.66 -1.16 16.53
N PRO A 151 16.25 -1.18 17.81
CA PRO A 151 16.11 0.04 18.57
C PRO A 151 17.46 0.73 18.72
N GLY A 152 17.49 2.03 18.42
CA GLY A 152 18.66 2.89 18.64
C GLY A 152 18.97 3.11 20.14
N PRO A 153 20.05 3.83 20.46
CA PRO A 153 20.36 4.19 21.83
C PRO A 153 19.21 5.00 22.44
N ARG A 154 18.98 4.80 23.73
CA ARG A 154 17.87 5.43 24.45
C ARG A 154 18.09 6.95 24.50
N LEU A 155 17.16 7.70 23.92
CA LEU A 155 17.15 9.17 24.01
C LEU A 155 16.79 9.60 25.44
N GLY A 156 17.32 10.77 25.87
CA GLY A 156 16.98 11.37 27.16
C GLY A 156 15.50 11.77 27.25
N THR A 157 15.10 12.27 28.40
CA THR A 157 13.71 12.75 28.63
C THR A 157 13.32 13.93 27.77
N ASN A 158 14.28 14.81 27.46
CA ASN A 158 14.10 15.93 26.54
C ASN A 158 14.72 15.57 25.19
N VAL A 159 13.88 15.33 24.19
CA VAL A 159 14.34 14.95 22.86
C VAL A 159 14.63 16.19 22.04
N ILE A 160 13.65 17.08 21.91
CA ILE A 160 13.78 18.37 21.22
C ILE A 160 12.87 19.38 21.90
N ASP A 161 13.42 20.54 22.21
CA ASP A 161 12.70 21.71 22.71
C ASP A 161 12.79 22.85 21.70
N PHE A 162 11.63 23.36 21.28
CA PHE A 162 11.53 24.62 20.56
C PHE A 162 11.14 25.71 21.55
N GLU A 163 11.91 26.75 21.59
CA GLU A 163 11.65 27.92 22.45
C GLU A 163 11.66 29.20 21.58
N HIS A 164 10.48 29.80 21.41
CA HIS A 164 10.30 31.05 20.69
C HIS A 164 10.93 31.05 19.28
N VAL A 165 10.82 29.94 18.54
CA VAL A 165 11.47 29.78 17.24
C VAL A 165 10.70 30.58 16.18
N ASN A 166 11.41 31.43 15.45
CA ASN A 166 10.88 32.20 14.35
C ASN A 166 11.63 31.87 13.06
N LYS A 167 10.91 31.73 11.95
CA LYS A 167 11.52 31.50 10.64
C LYS A 167 10.72 32.10 9.51
N GLY A 168 11.40 32.90 8.70
CA GLY A 168 10.88 33.50 7.48
C GLY A 168 11.86 33.41 6.31
N PHE A 169 11.39 33.72 5.12
CA PHE A 169 12.19 33.89 3.92
C PHE A 169 11.79 35.18 3.22
N GLY A 170 12.73 36.16 3.14
CA GLY A 170 12.42 37.51 2.70
C GLY A 170 11.33 38.12 3.56
N ASP A 171 10.28 38.63 2.94
CA ASP A 171 9.15 39.26 3.64
C ASP A 171 8.10 38.28 4.14
N ARG A 172 8.27 36.99 3.90
CA ARG A 172 7.30 35.95 4.29
C ARG A 172 7.72 35.25 5.56
N LEU A 173 7.00 35.50 6.65
CA LEU A 173 7.11 34.77 7.90
C LEU A 173 6.35 33.45 7.75
N LEU A 174 7.00 32.30 8.05
CA LEU A 174 6.42 30.95 7.97
C LEU A 174 6.14 30.35 9.34
N ILE A 175 7.02 30.62 10.29
CA ILE A 175 6.94 30.14 11.67
C ILE A 175 7.12 31.31 12.57
N GLU A 176 6.17 31.55 13.46
CA GLU A 176 6.16 32.67 14.41
C GLU A 176 6.02 32.11 15.82
N ASP A 177 6.96 32.43 16.67
CA ASP A 177 6.97 32.14 18.12
C ASP A 177 6.65 30.68 18.46
N LEU A 178 7.18 29.72 17.68
CA LEU A 178 6.94 28.32 17.90
C LEU A 178 7.62 27.87 19.20
N THR A 179 6.80 27.51 20.19
CA THR A 179 7.24 26.89 21.43
C THR A 179 6.55 25.54 21.56
N PHE A 180 7.34 24.46 21.53
CA PHE A 180 6.83 23.09 21.53
C PHE A 180 7.91 22.11 21.97
N LYS A 181 7.52 21.08 22.73
CA LYS A 181 8.41 20.00 23.19
C LYS A 181 8.03 18.69 22.54
N LEU A 182 9.02 18.02 21.96
CA LEU A 182 8.82 16.66 21.44
C LEU A 182 8.85 15.65 22.59
N PRO A 183 7.79 14.82 22.74
CA PRO A 183 7.77 13.80 23.77
C PRO A 183 8.74 12.64 23.45
N GLN A 184 9.30 12.04 24.50
CA GLN A 184 10.13 10.85 24.38
C GLN A 184 9.29 9.68 23.81
N ALA A 185 9.84 8.93 22.86
CA ALA A 185 9.20 7.78 22.20
C ALA A 185 7.83 8.10 21.57
N GLY A 186 7.53 9.38 21.33
CA GLY A 186 6.31 9.83 20.68
C GLY A 186 6.45 9.91 19.16
N VAL A 187 5.33 9.77 18.47
CA VAL A 187 5.19 10.09 17.04
C VAL A 187 4.39 11.39 16.94
N VAL A 188 4.94 12.38 16.28
CA VAL A 188 4.29 13.67 16.08
C VAL A 188 3.97 13.86 14.60
N GLY A 189 2.69 14.00 14.29
CA GLY A 189 2.21 14.32 12.94
C GLY A 189 2.23 15.84 12.71
N ILE A 190 2.83 16.28 11.61
CA ILE A 190 2.85 17.70 11.19
C ILE A 190 1.91 17.82 9.98
N ILE A 191 0.80 18.52 10.17
CA ILE A 191 -0.21 18.76 9.14
C ILE A 191 -0.28 20.25 8.77
N GLY A 192 -0.80 20.54 7.60
CA GLY A 192 -1.02 21.92 7.12
C GLY A 192 -1.00 22.01 5.59
N PRO A 193 -1.49 23.11 5.02
CA PRO A 193 -1.54 23.32 3.58
C PRO A 193 -0.15 23.36 2.93
N ASN A 194 -0.08 23.21 1.61
CA ASN A 194 1.17 23.31 0.89
C ASN A 194 1.75 24.73 1.01
N GLY A 195 3.06 24.79 1.31
CA GLY A 195 3.75 26.10 1.56
C GLY A 195 3.62 26.62 2.98
N SER A 196 3.00 25.91 3.93
CA SER A 196 2.88 26.32 5.34
C SER A 196 4.18 26.22 6.15
N GLY A 197 5.28 25.69 5.59
CA GLY A 197 6.55 25.59 6.29
C GLY A 197 6.87 24.20 6.89
N LYS A 198 6.10 23.15 6.60
CA LYS A 198 6.35 21.76 7.10
C LYS A 198 7.78 21.29 6.86
N THR A 199 8.24 21.38 5.62
CA THR A 199 9.62 21.00 5.25
C THR A 199 10.65 21.94 5.88
N THR A 200 10.33 23.23 6.06
CA THR A 200 11.19 24.19 6.75
C THR A 200 11.38 23.80 8.20
N LEU A 201 10.31 23.38 8.88
CA LEU A 201 10.39 22.89 10.26
C LEU A 201 11.27 21.63 10.37
N LEU A 202 11.15 20.67 9.45
CA LEU A 202 12.03 19.51 9.44
C LEU A 202 13.50 19.88 9.24
N ARG A 203 13.80 20.85 8.36
CA ARG A 203 15.16 21.33 8.13
C ARG A 203 15.74 22.13 9.32
N LEU A 204 14.89 22.79 10.10
CA LEU A 204 15.30 23.39 11.37
C LEU A 204 15.67 22.31 12.39
N LEU A 205 14.87 21.22 12.46
CA LEU A 205 15.12 20.07 13.32
C LEU A 205 16.42 19.34 12.98
N THR A 206 16.74 19.19 11.68
CA THR A 206 17.97 18.54 11.22
C THR A 206 19.20 19.47 11.29
N GLY A 207 19.01 20.74 11.64
CA GLY A 207 20.09 21.72 11.67
C GLY A 207 20.56 22.21 10.29
N GLU A 208 19.85 21.83 9.21
CA GLU A 208 20.13 22.31 7.85
C GLU A 208 19.78 23.79 7.65
N LEU A 209 18.87 24.29 8.47
CA LEU A 209 18.48 25.69 8.53
C LEU A 209 18.67 26.21 9.96
N GLN A 210 19.06 27.47 10.07
CA GLN A 210 19.07 28.19 11.34
C GLN A 210 17.72 28.91 11.52
N PRO A 211 17.24 29.10 12.75
CA PRO A 211 16.07 29.90 13.06
C PRO A 211 16.17 31.34 12.56
#